data_c5ec95b70efad97c375641b4752dbff1
#
_entry.id   c5ec95b70efad97c375641b4752dbff1
#
_cell.length_a   1.000
_cell.length_b   1.000
_cell.length_c   1.000
_cell.angle_alpha   90.00
_cell.angle_beta   90.00
_cell.angle_gamma   90.00
#
_symmetry.space_group_name_H-M   'P 1'
#
loop_
_entity.id
_entity.type
_entity.pdbx_description
1 polymer ?
#
loop_
_entity_poly.entity_id
_entity_poly.type
_entity_poly.pdbx_seq_one_letter_code
_entity_poly.pdbx_strand_id
1 'polypeptide(L)'
;AMAVILKNDDPNRLFNLSFVTPAESDMGVSHIFEHATLDGSEKYPSKSLFFNLNFQTYNTFMNAMTQDTVTTYPVASLSEAQLLRYADFYTDSCLHPMLADNPDIFLEEAWRYVLDDPDGELTIAGTVYSEMSGAYTIMEAAAGNILKTLFPGSYAGNCYGGRPSAIPQMTHQDLIDYHEKYYHPSNSLAVIYGDVEHPEAFLALLDG
;
A
#
# COMPACT_ATOMS: atom_id res chain seq x y z
N ALA A 1 -0.14 -5.53 -18.00
CA ALA A 1 0.94 -4.88 -17.28
C ALA A 1 1.82 -4.08 -18.23
N MET A 2 2.39 -3.00 -17.75
CA MET A 2 3.43 -2.27 -18.46
C MET A 2 4.71 -2.32 -17.63
N ALA A 3 5.83 -2.69 -18.24
CA ALA A 3 7.14 -2.66 -17.60
C ALA A 3 8.05 -1.67 -18.35
N VAL A 4 8.74 -0.82 -17.60
CA VAL A 4 9.71 0.16 -18.12
C VAL A 4 11.08 -0.13 -17.53
N ILE A 5 12.07 -0.32 -18.39
CA ILE A 5 13.46 -0.57 -17.99
C ILE A 5 14.28 0.68 -18.33
N LEU A 6 14.83 1.32 -17.29
CA LEU A 6 15.68 2.50 -17.38
C LEU A 6 17.13 2.10 -17.05
N LYS A 7 17.78 1.45 -18.03
CA LYS A 7 19.17 0.96 -17.86
C LYS A 7 20.19 2.09 -17.92
N ASN A 8 21.05 2.15 -16.91
CA ASN A 8 22.18 3.07 -16.80
C ASN A 8 23.30 2.44 -15.94
N ASP A 9 24.27 3.20 -15.50
CA ASP A 9 25.44 2.77 -14.71
C ASP A 9 25.31 3.01 -13.19
N ASP A 10 24.10 3.32 -12.70
CA ASP A 10 23.85 3.48 -11.27
C ASP A 10 23.82 2.12 -10.57
N PRO A 11 24.78 1.84 -9.65
CA PRO A 11 24.80 0.58 -8.91
C PRO A 11 23.65 0.44 -7.91
N ASN A 12 22.98 1.54 -7.53
CA ASN A 12 21.81 1.50 -6.66
C ASN A 12 20.54 1.27 -7.48
N ARG A 13 20.30 0.02 -7.79
CA ARG A 13 19.19 -0.44 -8.62
C ARG A 13 17.87 -0.28 -7.90
N LEU A 14 16.81 0.00 -8.65
CA LEU A 14 15.44 0.16 -8.12
C LEU A 14 14.45 -0.72 -8.88
N PHE A 15 13.53 -1.29 -8.15
CA PHE A 15 12.26 -1.84 -8.62
C PHE A 15 11.12 -1.05 -7.99
N ASN A 16 10.13 -0.68 -8.77
CA ASN A 16 8.91 -0.07 -8.27
C ASN A 16 7.70 -0.66 -8.98
N LEU A 17 6.75 -1.16 -8.20
CA LEU A 17 5.44 -1.59 -8.69
C LEU A 17 4.41 -0.54 -8.28
N SER A 18 3.62 -0.05 -9.24
CA SER A 18 2.62 1.00 -9.01
C SER A 18 1.27 0.61 -9.58
N PHE A 19 0.20 1.04 -8.92
CA PHE A 19 -1.19 0.86 -9.36
C PHE A 19 -1.90 2.20 -9.36
N VAL A 20 -2.81 2.39 -10.32
CA VAL A 20 -3.71 3.56 -10.31
C VAL A 20 -4.82 3.29 -9.30
N THR A 21 -4.84 4.05 -8.24
CA THR A 21 -5.66 3.83 -7.03
C THR A 21 -6.30 5.13 -6.56
N PRO A 22 -7.31 5.66 -7.30
CA PRO A 22 -7.93 6.92 -6.92
C PRO A 22 -8.64 6.82 -5.57
N ALA A 23 -8.53 7.88 -4.76
CA ALA A 23 -9.21 7.99 -3.48
C ALA A 23 -10.71 8.21 -3.69
N GLU A 24 -11.51 7.15 -3.73
CA GLU A 24 -12.96 7.22 -4.03
C GLU A 24 -13.79 7.81 -2.90
N SER A 25 -13.26 7.81 -1.66
CA SER A 25 -13.94 8.31 -0.46
C SER A 25 -12.94 8.85 0.56
N ASP A 26 -13.45 9.36 1.67
CA ASP A 26 -12.65 9.78 2.83
C ASP A 26 -12.29 8.62 3.78
N MET A 27 -12.69 7.38 3.49
CA MET A 27 -12.43 6.23 4.34
C MET A 27 -10.95 5.76 4.31
N GLY A 28 -10.16 6.24 3.33
CA GLY A 28 -8.75 5.86 3.23
C GLY A 28 -8.52 4.41 2.80
N VAL A 29 -9.43 3.84 1.99
CA VAL A 29 -9.36 2.43 1.55
C VAL A 29 -8.03 2.13 0.87
N SER A 30 -7.51 3.07 0.04
CA SER A 30 -6.23 2.94 -0.63
C SER A 30 -5.04 2.84 0.34
N HIS A 31 -5.03 3.64 1.38
CA HIS A 31 -3.96 3.66 2.39
C HIS A 31 -4.02 2.42 3.30
N ILE A 32 -5.22 2.06 3.76
CA ILE A 32 -5.41 0.86 4.58
C ILE A 32 -5.06 -0.39 3.78
N PHE A 33 -5.40 -0.42 2.48
CA PHE A 33 -5.01 -1.53 1.62
C PHE A 33 -3.49 -1.61 1.42
N GLU A 34 -2.79 -0.48 1.30
CA GLU A 34 -1.33 -0.44 1.24
C GLU A 34 -0.69 -1.16 2.43
N HIS A 35 -1.17 -0.89 3.65
CA HIS A 35 -0.72 -1.58 4.86
C HIS A 35 -1.10 -3.06 4.83
N ALA A 36 -2.38 -3.35 4.64
CA ALA A 36 -2.94 -4.70 4.71
C ALA A 36 -2.32 -5.69 3.71
N THR A 37 -1.93 -5.22 2.52
CA THR A 37 -1.32 -6.07 1.50
C THR A 37 0.09 -6.54 1.87
N LEU A 38 0.77 -5.84 2.79
CA LEU A 38 2.13 -6.18 3.26
C LEU A 38 2.14 -7.10 4.49
N ASP A 39 0.96 -7.42 5.03
CA ASP A 39 0.79 -8.25 6.23
C ASP A 39 0.67 -9.76 5.94
N GLY A 40 1.05 -10.16 4.74
CA GLY A 40 1.12 -11.55 4.30
C GLY A 40 0.46 -11.78 2.96
N SER A 41 1.02 -12.71 2.22
CA SER A 41 0.55 -13.12 0.90
C SER A 41 0.60 -14.64 0.76
N GLU A 42 0.07 -15.15 -0.33
CA GLU A 42 0.02 -16.60 -0.59
C GLU A 42 1.41 -17.25 -0.51
N LYS A 43 2.39 -16.65 -1.16
CA LYS A 43 3.78 -17.15 -1.17
C LYS A 43 4.55 -16.80 0.11
N TYR A 44 4.18 -15.71 0.76
CA TYR A 44 4.83 -15.17 1.95
C TYR A 44 3.84 -14.99 3.11
N PRO A 45 3.31 -16.09 3.68
CA PRO A 45 2.27 -16.06 4.70
C PRO A 45 2.82 -15.68 6.08
N SER A 46 3.55 -14.58 6.16
CA SER A 46 4.18 -14.11 7.38
C SER A 46 3.89 -12.65 7.61
N LYS A 47 3.20 -12.38 8.70
CA LYS A 47 3.05 -11.05 9.26
C LYS A 47 4.43 -10.44 9.55
N SER A 48 4.55 -9.14 9.38
CA SER A 48 5.80 -8.39 9.65
C SER A 48 6.97 -8.74 8.72
N LEU A 49 6.75 -9.49 7.64
CA LEU A 49 7.84 -9.80 6.71
C LEU A 49 8.40 -8.53 6.06
N PHE A 50 7.54 -7.56 5.73
CA PHE A 50 7.96 -6.25 5.22
C PHE A 50 8.97 -5.57 6.16
N PHE A 51 8.66 -5.49 7.45
CA PHE A 51 9.57 -4.89 8.43
C PHE A 51 10.88 -5.67 8.58
N ASN A 52 10.80 -7.01 8.57
CA ASN A 52 11.97 -7.86 8.63
C ASN A 52 12.87 -7.66 7.40
N LEU A 53 12.30 -7.59 6.21
CA LEU A 53 13.05 -7.30 4.98
C LEU A 53 13.66 -5.90 5.02
N ASN A 54 12.91 -4.90 5.48
CA ASN A 54 13.38 -3.52 5.55
C ASN A 54 14.56 -3.36 6.52
N PHE A 55 14.50 -3.98 7.71
CA PHE A 55 15.50 -3.75 8.76
C PHE A 55 16.64 -4.77 8.79
N GLN A 56 16.50 -5.96 8.17
CA GLN A 56 17.45 -7.06 8.32
C GLN A 56 18.14 -7.47 7.02
N THR A 57 17.91 -6.76 5.92
CA THR A 57 18.47 -7.10 4.62
C THR A 57 19.19 -5.94 3.94
N TYR A 58 19.83 -6.21 2.79
CA TYR A 58 20.67 -5.25 2.06
C TYR A 58 19.84 -4.38 1.09
N ASN A 59 18.77 -3.77 1.57
CA ASN A 59 18.13 -2.70 0.84
C ASN A 59 18.79 -1.36 1.16
N THR A 60 18.76 -0.42 0.23
CA THR A 60 19.15 0.97 0.44
C THR A 60 17.91 1.86 0.63
N PHE A 61 16.76 1.36 0.18
CA PHE A 61 15.44 1.94 0.38
C PHE A 61 14.38 0.85 0.23
N MET A 62 13.38 0.85 1.08
CA MET A 62 12.20 -0.01 0.97
C MET A 62 11.03 0.67 1.65
N ASN A 63 9.94 0.90 0.91
CA ASN A 63 8.74 1.53 1.44
C ASN A 63 7.51 1.20 0.57
N ALA A 64 6.33 1.56 1.06
CA ALA A 64 5.12 1.69 0.26
C ALA A 64 4.56 3.11 0.46
N MET A 65 3.86 3.65 -0.53
CA MET A 65 3.37 5.03 -0.48
C MET A 65 2.06 5.15 -1.25
N THR A 66 1.04 5.64 -0.58
CA THR A 66 -0.26 6.00 -1.17
C THR A 66 -0.38 7.50 -1.36
N GLN A 67 -0.89 7.90 -2.51
CA GLN A 67 -1.21 9.28 -2.88
C GLN A 67 -2.66 9.37 -3.39
N ASP A 68 -3.09 10.55 -3.81
CA ASP A 68 -4.47 10.80 -4.25
C ASP A 68 -5.00 9.82 -5.32
N THR A 69 -4.12 9.36 -6.23
CA THR A 69 -4.52 8.55 -7.40
C THR A 69 -3.60 7.36 -7.69
N VAL A 70 -2.57 7.14 -6.88
CA VAL A 70 -1.59 6.09 -7.12
C VAL A 70 -1.06 5.53 -5.81
N THR A 71 -0.84 4.22 -5.75
CA THR A 71 -0.09 3.54 -4.70
C THR A 71 1.15 2.89 -5.32
N THR A 72 2.30 3.07 -4.68
CA THR A 72 3.60 2.64 -5.18
C THR A 72 4.37 1.83 -4.14
N TYR A 73 5.09 0.83 -4.60
CA TYR A 73 5.89 -0.11 -3.80
C TYR A 73 7.35 -0.09 -4.26
N PRO A 74 8.11 0.97 -3.93
CA PRO A 74 9.49 1.11 -4.35
C PRO A 74 10.46 0.37 -3.42
N VAL A 75 11.48 -0.25 -4.01
CA VAL A 75 12.60 -0.83 -3.30
C VAL A 75 13.89 -0.63 -4.09
N ALA A 76 14.99 -0.35 -3.39
CA ALA A 76 16.30 -0.19 -4.00
C ALA A 76 17.35 -1.03 -3.28
N SER A 77 18.33 -1.54 -4.05
CA SER A 77 19.42 -2.35 -3.53
C SER A 77 20.65 -2.29 -4.43
N LEU A 78 21.82 -2.40 -3.82
CA LEU A 78 23.09 -2.59 -4.54
C LEU A 78 23.24 -4.03 -5.09
N SER A 79 22.43 -4.98 -4.62
CA SER A 79 22.43 -6.37 -5.07
C SER A 79 21.23 -6.64 -5.97
N GLU A 80 21.49 -6.97 -7.25
CA GLU A 80 20.42 -7.32 -8.19
C GLU A 80 19.66 -8.58 -7.77
N ALA A 81 20.37 -9.60 -7.28
CA ALA A 81 19.73 -10.81 -6.79
C ALA A 81 18.81 -10.57 -5.59
N GLN A 82 19.16 -9.62 -4.73
CA GLN A 82 18.29 -9.21 -3.63
C GLN A 82 17.12 -8.38 -4.13
N LEU A 83 17.34 -7.47 -5.08
CA LEU A 83 16.29 -6.67 -5.69
C LEU A 83 15.21 -7.54 -6.35
N LEU A 84 15.62 -8.61 -7.03
CA LEU A 84 14.66 -9.55 -7.65
C LEU A 84 13.79 -10.26 -6.59
N ARG A 85 14.34 -10.59 -5.42
CA ARG A 85 13.55 -11.16 -4.31
C ARG A 85 12.57 -10.17 -3.70
N TYR A 86 12.94 -8.89 -3.62
CA TYR A 86 12.01 -7.84 -3.18
C TYR A 86 10.91 -7.61 -4.21
N ALA A 87 11.25 -7.64 -5.50
CA ALA A 87 10.27 -7.55 -6.58
C ALA A 87 9.26 -8.70 -6.50
N ASP A 88 9.73 -9.93 -6.26
CA ASP A 88 8.88 -11.11 -6.07
C ASP A 88 7.97 -10.94 -4.84
N PHE A 89 8.51 -10.48 -3.71
CA PHE A 89 7.73 -10.19 -2.51
C PHE A 89 6.62 -9.15 -2.76
N TYR A 90 6.95 -8.00 -3.35
CA TYR A 90 5.96 -6.98 -3.61
C TYR A 90 4.91 -7.41 -4.64
N THR A 91 5.32 -8.13 -5.68
CA THR A 91 4.40 -8.62 -6.70
C THR A 91 3.39 -9.59 -6.11
N ASP A 92 3.85 -10.56 -5.32
CA ASP A 92 2.97 -11.54 -4.66
C ASP A 92 2.07 -10.86 -3.60
N SER A 93 2.64 -9.99 -2.77
CA SER A 93 1.87 -9.23 -1.78
C SER A 93 0.75 -8.41 -2.40
N CYS A 94 1.01 -7.72 -3.51
CA CYS A 94 0.02 -6.88 -4.17
C CYS A 94 -1.06 -7.68 -4.92
N LEU A 95 -0.69 -8.83 -5.51
CA LEU A 95 -1.61 -9.59 -6.37
C LEU A 95 -2.32 -10.74 -5.65
N HIS A 96 -1.72 -11.27 -4.58
CA HIS A 96 -2.22 -12.43 -3.82
C HIS A 96 -2.17 -12.21 -2.29
N PRO A 97 -2.70 -11.06 -1.78
CA PRO A 97 -2.69 -10.81 -0.35
C PRO A 97 -3.59 -11.78 0.41
N MET A 98 -3.19 -12.14 1.64
CA MET A 98 -3.99 -12.98 2.54
C MET A 98 -5.22 -12.26 3.12
N LEU A 99 -5.44 -11.02 2.79
CA LEU A 99 -6.49 -10.17 3.33
C LEU A 99 -7.90 -10.78 3.22
N ALA A 100 -8.22 -11.45 2.09
CA ALA A 100 -9.53 -12.06 1.89
C ALA A 100 -9.79 -13.24 2.84
N ASP A 101 -8.76 -14.03 3.13
CA ASP A 101 -8.84 -15.24 3.96
C ASP A 101 -8.57 -14.95 5.44
N ASN A 102 -8.00 -13.77 5.77
CA ASN A 102 -7.64 -13.39 7.12
C ASN A 102 -8.22 -12.02 7.51
N PRO A 103 -9.44 -11.97 8.06
CA PRO A 103 -10.07 -10.72 8.46
C PRO A 103 -9.35 -10.00 9.64
N ASP A 104 -8.47 -10.67 10.36
CA ASP A 104 -7.71 -10.05 11.45
C ASP A 104 -6.76 -8.96 10.92
N ILE A 105 -6.29 -9.08 9.67
CA ILE A 105 -5.50 -8.05 8.99
C ILE A 105 -6.30 -6.73 8.92
N PHE A 106 -7.58 -6.80 8.54
CA PHE A 106 -8.45 -5.62 8.55
C PHE A 106 -8.58 -5.02 9.95
N LEU A 107 -8.85 -5.85 10.96
CA LEU A 107 -9.03 -5.38 12.34
C LEU A 107 -7.76 -4.73 12.89
N GLU A 108 -6.60 -5.13 12.42
CA GLU A 108 -5.33 -4.56 12.84
C GLU A 108 -4.99 -3.27 12.10
N GLU A 109 -5.07 -3.31 10.77
CA GLU A 109 -4.62 -2.19 9.94
C GLU A 109 -5.67 -1.09 9.82
N ALA A 110 -6.95 -1.43 9.65
CA ALA A 110 -8.01 -0.43 9.50
C ALA A 110 -8.48 0.12 10.85
N TRP A 111 -9.40 -0.60 11.48
CA TRP A 111 -9.96 -0.20 12.77
C TRP A 111 -10.69 -1.35 13.47
N ARG A 112 -10.78 -1.24 14.80
CA ARG A 112 -11.58 -2.11 15.66
C ARG A 112 -11.99 -1.38 16.93
N TYR A 113 -13.04 -1.88 17.58
CA TYR A 113 -13.34 -1.44 18.94
C TYR A 113 -12.42 -2.13 19.96
N VAL A 114 -12.00 -1.38 20.97
CA VAL A 114 -11.21 -1.86 22.10
C VAL A 114 -11.87 -1.46 23.41
N LEU A 115 -11.99 -2.41 24.32
CA LEU A 115 -12.46 -2.24 25.68
C LEU A 115 -11.41 -2.85 26.61
N ASP A 116 -10.53 -2.00 27.17
CA ASP A 116 -9.43 -2.46 28.04
C ASP A 116 -9.91 -2.83 29.44
N ASP A 117 -10.98 -2.19 29.90
CA ASP A 117 -11.62 -2.46 31.21
C ASP A 117 -13.12 -2.66 30.95
N PRO A 118 -13.75 -3.72 31.53
CA PRO A 118 -15.20 -3.96 31.37
C PRO A 118 -16.09 -2.78 31.78
N ASP A 119 -15.63 -1.95 32.70
CA ASP A 119 -16.30 -0.73 33.17
C ASP A 119 -15.75 0.55 32.48
N GLY A 120 -14.82 0.39 31.55
CA GLY A 120 -14.14 1.46 30.85
C GLY A 120 -14.91 2.02 29.65
N GLU A 121 -14.32 3.01 29.00
CA GLU A 121 -14.83 3.61 27.76
C GLU A 121 -14.46 2.75 26.56
N LEU A 122 -15.42 2.54 25.66
CA LEU A 122 -15.17 1.90 24.36
C LEU A 122 -14.37 2.84 23.47
N THR A 123 -13.20 2.40 23.04
CA THR A 123 -12.30 3.16 22.17
C THR A 123 -12.17 2.52 20.78
N ILE A 124 -11.57 3.26 19.85
CA ILE A 124 -11.25 2.75 18.50
C ILE A 124 -9.72 2.68 18.39
N ALA A 125 -9.22 1.56 17.87
CA ALA A 125 -7.81 1.34 17.54
C ALA A 125 -7.70 0.76 16.13
N GLY A 126 -6.53 0.89 15.55
CA GLY A 126 -6.12 0.41 14.25
C GLY A 126 -4.85 1.14 13.84
N THR A 127 -3.99 0.52 13.04
CA THR A 127 -2.71 1.13 12.64
C THR A 127 -2.94 2.44 11.90
N VAL A 128 -3.65 2.40 10.78
CA VAL A 128 -3.96 3.59 9.97
C VAL A 128 -4.90 4.55 10.68
N TYR A 129 -5.90 4.04 11.43
CA TYR A 129 -6.77 4.91 12.24
C TYR A 129 -5.96 5.74 13.24
N SER A 130 -5.00 5.13 13.93
CA SER A 130 -4.15 5.79 14.92
C SER A 130 -3.20 6.79 14.28
N GLU A 131 -2.58 6.40 13.15
CA GLU A 131 -1.74 7.28 12.35
C GLU A 131 -2.50 8.52 11.89
N MET A 132 -3.65 8.34 11.25
CA MET A 132 -4.44 9.45 10.73
C MET A 132 -5.06 10.30 11.83
N SER A 133 -5.38 9.73 12.98
CA SER A 133 -5.83 10.51 14.14
C SER A 133 -4.75 11.47 14.64
N GLY A 134 -3.47 11.13 14.46
CA GLY A 134 -2.34 12.00 14.77
C GLY A 134 -1.94 12.96 13.65
N ALA A 135 -2.14 12.58 12.40
CA ALA A 135 -1.67 13.31 11.22
C ALA A 135 -2.72 14.26 10.62
N TYR A 136 -4.02 13.90 10.69
CA TYR A 136 -5.10 14.68 10.04
C TYR A 136 -5.33 16.01 10.75
N THR A 137 -5.09 17.11 10.03
CA THR A 137 -5.15 18.46 10.57
C THR A 137 -6.39 19.24 10.10
N ILE A 138 -6.71 20.35 10.82
CA ILE A 138 -7.76 21.30 10.40
C ILE A 138 -7.45 21.91 9.02
N MET A 139 -6.17 22.10 8.70
CA MET A 139 -5.76 22.64 7.39
C MET A 139 -6.05 21.65 6.27
N GLU A 140 -5.79 20.37 6.46
CA GLU A 140 -6.12 19.32 5.49
C GLU A 140 -7.63 19.19 5.31
N ALA A 141 -8.39 19.26 6.40
CA ALA A 141 -9.85 19.27 6.35
C ALA A 141 -10.37 20.47 5.53
N ALA A 142 -9.82 21.66 5.75
CA ALA A 142 -10.21 22.88 5.03
C ALA A 142 -9.84 22.79 3.54
N ALA A 143 -8.62 22.35 3.21
CA ALA A 143 -8.16 22.17 1.85
C ALA A 143 -9.03 21.14 1.09
N GLY A 144 -9.31 19.99 1.68
CA GLY A 144 -10.18 18.97 1.11
C GLY A 144 -11.61 19.49 0.84
N ASN A 145 -12.19 20.25 1.77
CA ASN A 145 -13.51 20.84 1.59
C ASN A 145 -13.54 21.88 0.46
N ILE A 146 -12.48 22.69 0.32
CA ILE A 146 -12.33 23.64 -0.78
C ILE A 146 -12.26 22.87 -2.11
N LEU A 147 -11.42 21.83 -2.21
CA LEU A 147 -11.29 21.02 -3.41
C LEU A 147 -12.59 20.30 -3.79
N LYS A 148 -13.34 19.75 -2.82
CA LYS A 148 -14.66 19.15 -3.06
C LYS A 148 -15.67 20.17 -3.60
N THR A 149 -15.56 21.42 -3.15
CA THR A 149 -16.44 22.50 -3.62
C THR A 149 -16.09 22.94 -5.04
N LEU A 150 -14.79 23.02 -5.35
CA LEU A 150 -14.29 23.43 -6.67
C LEU A 150 -14.44 22.35 -7.73
N PHE A 151 -14.30 21.08 -7.34
CA PHE A 151 -14.31 19.91 -8.23
C PHE A 151 -15.32 18.85 -7.77
N PRO A 152 -16.62 19.16 -7.76
CA PRO A 152 -17.64 18.25 -7.27
C PRO A 152 -17.69 16.97 -8.10
N GLY A 153 -17.77 15.82 -7.43
CA GLY A 153 -17.82 14.51 -8.06
C GLY A 153 -16.48 13.99 -8.58
N SER A 154 -15.37 14.68 -8.27
CA SER A 154 -14.01 14.20 -8.56
C SER A 154 -13.34 13.62 -7.30
N TYR A 155 -12.22 12.96 -7.47
CA TYR A 155 -11.38 12.46 -6.36
C TYR A 155 -10.66 13.59 -5.61
N ALA A 156 -10.52 14.77 -6.23
CA ALA A 156 -9.86 15.91 -5.65
C ALA A 156 -10.56 16.35 -4.37
N GLY A 157 -9.92 16.30 -3.25
CA GLY A 157 -10.49 16.66 -1.96
C GLY A 157 -10.96 15.48 -1.12
N ASN A 158 -10.99 14.26 -1.66
CA ASN A 158 -11.06 13.06 -0.83
C ASN A 158 -9.73 12.88 -0.09
N CYS A 159 -9.82 12.38 1.12
CA CYS A 159 -8.63 12.10 1.93
C CYS A 159 -8.14 10.67 1.64
N TYR A 160 -7.09 10.54 0.82
CA TYR A 160 -6.53 9.23 0.49
C TYR A 160 -6.00 8.49 1.73
N GLY A 161 -5.46 9.23 2.72
CA GLY A 161 -5.00 8.65 3.99
C GLY A 161 -6.14 8.19 4.91
N GLY A 162 -7.35 8.69 4.67
CA GLY A 162 -8.53 8.45 5.52
C GLY A 162 -8.76 9.52 6.57
N ARG A 163 -10.02 9.99 6.66
CA ARG A 163 -10.42 10.86 7.77
C ARG A 163 -10.75 9.99 9.00
N PRO A 164 -10.25 10.32 10.19
CA PRO A 164 -10.55 9.55 11.41
C PRO A 164 -12.05 9.33 11.66
N SER A 165 -12.90 10.28 11.26
CA SER A 165 -14.37 10.17 11.36
C SER A 165 -15.00 9.27 10.30
N ALA A 166 -14.30 8.97 9.21
CA ALA A 166 -14.80 8.16 8.10
C ALA A 166 -14.23 6.73 8.10
N ILE A 167 -13.00 6.53 8.56
CA ILE A 167 -12.35 5.22 8.64
C ILE A 167 -13.24 4.17 9.34
N PRO A 168 -13.93 4.45 10.47
CA PRO A 168 -14.77 3.46 11.14
C PRO A 168 -16.06 3.09 10.39
N GLN A 169 -16.30 3.64 9.22
CA GLN A 169 -17.41 3.25 8.35
C GLN A 169 -17.00 2.17 7.34
N MET A 170 -15.71 1.91 7.20
CA MET A 170 -15.17 0.89 6.32
C MET A 170 -15.44 -0.52 6.85
N THR A 171 -15.70 -1.43 5.96
CA THR A 171 -15.84 -2.86 6.21
C THR A 171 -14.69 -3.65 5.59
N HIS A 172 -14.47 -4.89 6.05
CA HIS A 172 -13.50 -5.79 5.43
C HIS A 172 -13.80 -6.03 3.95
N GLN A 173 -15.09 -6.10 3.57
CA GLN A 173 -15.50 -6.28 2.18
C GLN A 173 -15.06 -5.11 1.28
N ASP A 174 -15.05 -3.88 1.79
CA ASP A 174 -14.58 -2.72 1.03
C ASP A 174 -13.12 -2.86 0.60
N LEU A 175 -12.24 -3.48 1.43
CA LEU A 175 -10.87 -3.78 1.05
C LEU A 175 -10.76 -4.88 0.00
N ILE A 176 -11.58 -5.93 0.10
CA ILE A 176 -11.63 -7.02 -0.88
C ILE A 176 -12.08 -6.48 -2.24
N ASP A 177 -13.18 -5.73 -2.27
CA ASP A 177 -13.73 -5.11 -3.49
C ASP A 177 -12.70 -4.14 -4.12
N TYR A 178 -11.96 -3.42 -3.25
CA TYR A 178 -10.90 -2.51 -3.69
C TYR A 178 -9.73 -3.24 -4.34
N HIS A 179 -9.29 -4.36 -3.77
CA HIS A 179 -8.27 -5.22 -4.35
C HIS A 179 -8.69 -5.71 -5.74
N GLU A 180 -9.86 -6.34 -5.84
CA GLU A 180 -10.39 -6.87 -7.11
C GLU A 180 -10.49 -5.79 -8.19
N LYS A 181 -10.81 -4.56 -7.81
CA LYS A 181 -10.99 -3.45 -8.73
C LYS A 181 -9.68 -2.86 -9.24
N TYR A 182 -8.68 -2.69 -8.37
CA TYR A 182 -7.50 -1.88 -8.68
C TYR A 182 -6.19 -2.67 -8.77
N TYR A 183 -6.05 -3.76 -8.04
CA TYR A 183 -4.81 -4.52 -7.98
C TYR A 183 -4.80 -5.66 -9.00
N HIS A 184 -4.75 -5.27 -10.25
CA HIS A 184 -4.72 -6.16 -11.39
C HIS A 184 -3.52 -5.83 -12.30
N PRO A 185 -2.84 -6.82 -12.92
CA PRO A 185 -1.71 -6.57 -13.81
C PRO A 185 -1.99 -5.53 -14.89
N SER A 186 -3.21 -5.45 -15.44
CA SER A 186 -3.55 -4.44 -16.47
C SER A 186 -3.59 -3.01 -15.95
N ASN A 187 -3.70 -2.80 -14.63
CA ASN A 187 -3.68 -1.50 -13.97
C ASN A 187 -2.32 -1.19 -13.31
N SER A 188 -1.29 -2.00 -13.61
CA SER A 188 0.02 -1.87 -13.01
C SER A 188 1.07 -1.28 -13.94
N LEU A 189 2.04 -0.58 -13.35
CA LEU A 189 3.28 -0.13 -13.95
C LEU A 189 4.45 -0.61 -13.11
N ALA A 190 5.31 -1.43 -13.69
CA ALA A 190 6.59 -1.80 -13.09
C ALA A 190 7.72 -0.95 -13.69
N VAL A 191 8.56 -0.38 -12.84
CA VAL A 191 9.77 0.35 -13.25
C VAL A 191 10.99 -0.36 -12.69
N ILE A 192 11.94 -0.67 -13.58
CA ILE A 192 13.23 -1.27 -13.24
C ILE A 192 14.31 -0.26 -13.65
N TYR A 193 15.13 0.17 -12.71
CA TYR A 193 16.12 1.24 -12.93
C TYR A 193 17.51 0.79 -12.45
N GLY A 194 18.55 1.29 -13.10
CA GLY A 194 19.95 1.16 -12.68
C GLY A 194 20.79 0.26 -13.57
N ASP A 195 21.96 -0.15 -13.06
CA ASP A 195 22.86 -1.10 -13.69
C ASP A 195 22.36 -2.54 -13.49
N VAL A 196 21.26 -2.87 -14.20
CA VAL A 196 20.62 -4.19 -14.15
C VAL A 196 21.23 -5.07 -15.24
N GLU A 197 21.82 -6.18 -14.82
CA GLU A 197 22.48 -7.14 -15.73
C GLU A 197 21.45 -8.07 -16.39
N HIS A 198 20.42 -8.49 -15.63
CA HIS A 198 19.41 -9.49 -16.02
C HIS A 198 17.98 -8.95 -15.98
N PRO A 199 17.62 -7.92 -16.76
CA PRO A 199 16.27 -7.36 -16.74
C PRO A 199 15.19 -8.37 -17.17
N GLU A 200 15.55 -9.38 -17.95
CA GLU A 200 14.66 -10.49 -18.35
C GLU A 200 14.15 -11.31 -17.15
N ALA A 201 14.90 -11.39 -16.04
CA ALA A 201 14.46 -12.09 -14.84
C ALA A 201 13.29 -11.35 -14.17
N PHE A 202 13.31 -10.01 -14.15
CA PHE A 202 12.20 -9.20 -13.64
C PHE A 202 10.97 -9.29 -14.56
N LEU A 203 11.18 -9.32 -15.88
CA LEU A 203 10.07 -9.49 -16.82
C LEU A 203 9.42 -10.87 -16.70
N ALA A 204 10.23 -11.92 -16.52
CA ALA A 204 9.72 -13.27 -16.29
C ALA A 204 8.92 -13.38 -14.98
N LEU A 205 9.36 -12.68 -13.93
CA LEU A 205 8.62 -12.58 -12.67
C LEU A 205 7.25 -11.92 -12.84
N LEU A 206 7.16 -10.88 -13.65
CA LEU A 206 5.93 -10.11 -13.87
C LEU A 206 4.95 -10.79 -14.85
N ASP A 207 5.42 -11.77 -15.62
CA ASP A 207 4.63 -12.50 -16.63
C ASP A 207 4.06 -13.84 -16.07
N GLY A 208 4.57 -14.31 -14.97
CA GLY A 208 4.18 -15.58 -14.31
C GLY A 208 3.12 -15.43 -13.26
#